data_14977bc380d2c10ef523c80c7c2960b0
#
_entry.id   14977bc380d2c10ef523c80c7c2960b0
#
_cell.length_a   1.000
_cell.length_b   1.000
_cell.length_c   1.000
_cell.angle_alpha   90.00
_cell.angle_beta   90.00
_cell.angle_gamma   90.00
#
_symmetry.space_group_name_H-M   'P 1'
#
loop_
_entity.id
_entity.type
_entity.pdbx_description
1 polymer ?
#
loop_
_entity_poly.entity_id
_entity_poly.type
_entity_poly.pdbx_seq_one_letter_code
_entity_poly.pdbx_strand_id
1 'polypeptide(L)'
;MCKEGSIKGAIKKGRSWVIPREDEKKLPLPVGVSDYKKASNYYFYVDKTLMIKDILDERPEVSLYTRPRRFGKSLNMDMLRTFFEISDEDTSIYFRDKKIWECGENYTSHQGQYPVIYLSFKDSKCLTWEETRKRITRVISLEFMRHRELEESDKLDKYERNIYGRIASGLSEETEYEMSLQYLSIFLNKHYERECVIIIDEYDTPIIQGYSHGFYNEATCFMRNFFSNGLKDNNHMVFGFLTGILRVAKESIFSGLNNLKVYSILNSKYSAYFGFVKEEVEEMLSYYELENKKEEIREWYDGYRFGDTEVYNPWSVINYISDGAVPNPYWLMAGGNEIIGETLSKATLDVTKGLEILLNGGKITTIVDTDVIYPEIGRNPYIIYSFLLLSGYLKIEKIYPQLDGNCMCDVRIPNKEISYVYEKEIINRMGRNDTAISIKEAIFSSDEKKLQSLLESFMLESISSFDGANEGFYHGMMLGLCAMLNGFYHIKSNRESGLGRFDILLSPKEKDKPGFIFEFKYTKDEKEDLKKLATKALEQINENKYDTELKAWGMSSIIKIGIAFRGKSAEVIREYD
;
A
#
# COMPACT_ATOMS: atom_id res chain seq x y z
N MET A 1 -44.80 -7.75 -7.74
CA MET A 1 -44.82 -6.44 -8.38
C MET A 1 -43.49 -5.66 -8.20
N CYS A 2 -42.41 -6.32 -8.04
CA CYS A 2 -41.10 -5.69 -8.13
C CYS A 2 -40.40 -6.17 -9.41
N LYS A 3 -40.69 -5.53 -10.53
CA LYS A 3 -39.90 -5.67 -11.76
C LYS A 3 -39.22 -4.34 -12.01
N GLU A 4 -37.86 -4.42 -12.04
CA GLU A 4 -36.99 -3.36 -12.56
C GLU A 4 -37.34 -1.92 -12.13
N GLY A 5 -36.87 -1.51 -10.95
CA GLY A 5 -36.83 -0.09 -10.58
C GLY A 5 -38.14 0.60 -10.21
N SER A 6 -39.25 -0.13 -10.11
CA SER A 6 -40.56 0.48 -9.82
C SER A 6 -40.79 0.82 -8.33
N ILE A 7 -39.91 0.40 -7.45
CA ILE A 7 -39.96 0.77 -6.02
C ILE A 7 -38.59 1.33 -5.61
N LYS A 8 -38.56 2.61 -5.26
CA LYS A 8 -37.36 3.32 -4.80
C LYS A 8 -36.81 2.65 -3.55
N GLY A 9 -35.54 2.26 -3.55
CA GLY A 9 -34.87 1.61 -2.41
C GLY A 9 -34.98 0.07 -2.36
N ALA A 10 -35.62 -0.60 -3.33
CA ALA A 10 -35.67 -2.05 -3.37
C ALA A 10 -34.29 -2.64 -3.75
N ILE A 11 -33.75 -3.54 -2.93
CA ILE A 11 -32.46 -4.20 -3.12
C ILE A 11 -32.72 -5.66 -3.49
N LYS A 12 -32.06 -6.17 -4.56
CA LYS A 12 -32.15 -7.57 -4.97
C LYS A 12 -31.25 -8.40 -4.06
N LYS A 13 -31.83 -9.27 -3.23
CA LYS A 13 -31.11 -10.30 -2.46
C LYS A 13 -31.40 -11.68 -3.07
N GLY A 14 -30.46 -12.19 -3.87
CA GLY A 14 -30.64 -13.44 -4.59
C GLY A 14 -31.84 -13.39 -5.56
N ARG A 15 -32.78 -14.32 -5.43
CA ARG A 15 -34.02 -14.35 -6.24
C ARG A 15 -35.15 -13.45 -5.72
N SER A 16 -34.97 -12.80 -4.58
CA SER A 16 -35.99 -11.97 -3.91
C SER A 16 -35.60 -10.50 -3.89
N TRP A 17 -36.60 -9.62 -4.03
CA TRP A 17 -36.45 -8.18 -3.80
C TRP A 17 -36.81 -7.88 -2.34
N VAL A 18 -35.88 -7.27 -1.61
CA VAL A 18 -36.14 -6.76 -0.26
C VAL A 18 -36.39 -5.25 -0.38
N ILE A 19 -37.55 -4.82 0.10
CA ILE A 19 -37.86 -3.39 0.24
C ILE A 19 -37.51 -3.05 1.69
N PRO A 20 -36.48 -2.20 1.95
CA PRO A 20 -36.24 -1.70 3.28
C PRO A 20 -37.49 -0.99 3.78
N ARG A 21 -37.93 -1.25 4.99
CA ARG A 21 -38.91 -0.39 5.65
C ARG A 21 -38.25 0.95 5.95
N GLU A 22 -38.95 2.04 5.88
CA GLU A 22 -38.43 3.42 6.13
C GLU A 22 -37.68 3.55 7.47
N ASP A 23 -37.81 2.57 8.39
CA ASP A 23 -37.18 2.51 9.71
C ASP A 23 -36.04 1.45 9.81
N GLU A 24 -35.66 0.73 8.76
CA GLU A 24 -34.58 -0.23 8.83
C GLU A 24 -33.22 0.49 8.83
N LYS A 25 -32.53 0.42 9.95
CA LYS A 25 -31.16 0.96 10.13
C LYS A 25 -30.23 0.35 9.08
N LYS A 26 -29.59 1.18 8.25
CA LYS A 26 -28.61 0.72 7.24
C LYS A 26 -27.55 -0.15 7.90
N LEU A 27 -27.15 -1.23 7.23
CA LEU A 27 -26.06 -2.09 7.70
C LEU A 27 -24.77 -1.26 7.82
N PRO A 28 -24.00 -1.42 8.90
CA PRO A 28 -22.71 -0.75 9.00
C PRO A 28 -21.71 -1.30 7.98
N LEU A 29 -20.64 -0.55 7.70
CA LEU A 29 -19.54 -1.01 6.86
C LEU A 29 -18.52 -1.81 7.67
N PRO A 30 -17.84 -2.83 7.08
CA PRO A 30 -16.94 -3.74 7.80
C PRO A 30 -15.54 -3.13 8.04
N VAL A 31 -15.47 -1.98 8.72
CA VAL A 31 -14.19 -1.31 9.03
C VAL A 31 -13.35 -2.20 9.95
N GLY A 32 -12.18 -2.64 9.44
CA GLY A 32 -11.27 -3.49 10.20
C GLY A 32 -11.72 -4.94 10.41
N VAL A 33 -12.82 -5.36 9.79
CA VAL A 33 -13.34 -6.73 9.88
C VAL A 33 -12.65 -7.61 8.85
N SER A 34 -11.94 -8.65 9.31
CA SER A 34 -11.31 -9.68 8.48
C SER A 34 -11.99 -11.05 8.58
N ASP A 35 -12.97 -11.20 9.44
CA ASP A 35 -13.79 -12.39 9.63
C ASP A 35 -14.94 -12.37 8.62
N TYR A 36 -14.95 -13.31 7.67
CA TYR A 36 -15.94 -13.35 6.60
C TYR A 36 -17.36 -13.63 7.12
N LYS A 37 -17.52 -14.52 8.11
CA LYS A 37 -18.83 -14.82 8.70
C LYS A 37 -19.48 -13.56 9.28
N LYS A 38 -18.68 -12.75 9.98
CA LYS A 38 -19.14 -11.45 10.50
C LYS A 38 -19.42 -10.45 9.38
N ALA A 39 -18.49 -10.30 8.44
CA ALA A 39 -18.62 -9.36 7.33
C ALA A 39 -19.87 -9.66 6.48
N SER A 40 -20.09 -10.92 6.15
CA SER A 40 -21.22 -11.38 5.33
C SER A 40 -22.58 -11.26 6.03
N ASN A 41 -22.63 -11.40 7.37
CA ASN A 41 -23.87 -11.49 8.12
C ASN A 41 -24.34 -10.16 8.73
N TYR A 42 -23.41 -9.32 9.20
CA TYR A 42 -23.74 -8.13 10.00
C TYR A 42 -23.42 -6.80 9.32
N TYR A 43 -22.75 -6.83 8.14
CA TYR A 43 -22.26 -5.63 7.47
C TYR A 43 -22.72 -5.56 6.03
N PHE A 44 -22.62 -4.38 5.44
CA PHE A 44 -22.73 -4.22 3.99
C PHE A 44 -21.47 -4.83 3.36
N TYR A 45 -21.59 -6.05 2.88
CA TYR A 45 -20.48 -6.81 2.29
C TYR A 45 -20.54 -6.73 0.77
N VAL A 46 -19.44 -6.30 0.14
CA VAL A 46 -19.28 -6.34 -1.31
C VAL A 46 -18.89 -7.76 -1.72
N ASP A 47 -19.76 -8.41 -2.47
CA ASP A 47 -19.65 -9.84 -2.77
C ASP A 47 -18.51 -10.16 -3.74
N LYS A 48 -17.47 -10.85 -3.23
CA LYS A 48 -16.30 -11.35 -3.97
C LYS A 48 -16.31 -12.86 -4.16
N THR A 49 -17.41 -13.55 -3.88
CA THR A 49 -17.47 -15.01 -3.86
C THR A 49 -17.26 -15.66 -5.23
N LEU A 50 -17.41 -14.95 -6.34
CA LEU A 50 -17.05 -15.45 -7.66
C LEU A 50 -15.55 -15.79 -7.81
N MET A 51 -14.70 -15.31 -6.91
CA MET A 51 -13.31 -15.74 -6.81
C MET A 51 -13.20 -17.27 -6.64
N ILE A 52 -14.12 -17.87 -5.88
CA ILE A 52 -14.19 -19.33 -5.67
C ILE A 52 -14.45 -20.04 -6.99
N LYS A 53 -15.39 -19.53 -7.79
CA LYS A 53 -15.69 -20.07 -9.11
C LYS A 53 -14.44 -20.09 -9.99
N ASP A 54 -13.76 -18.97 -10.11
CA ASP A 54 -12.57 -18.84 -10.95
C ASP A 54 -11.43 -19.78 -10.50
N ILE A 55 -11.27 -19.98 -9.18
CA ILE A 55 -10.32 -20.93 -8.60
C ILE A 55 -10.69 -22.38 -9.00
N LEU A 56 -11.95 -22.77 -8.87
CA LEU A 56 -12.41 -24.11 -9.20
C LEU A 56 -12.33 -24.40 -10.70
N ASP A 57 -12.55 -23.39 -11.56
CA ASP A 57 -12.41 -23.53 -13.01
C ASP A 57 -10.93 -23.67 -13.43
N GLU A 58 -10.02 -22.95 -12.79
CA GLU A 58 -8.59 -22.92 -13.14
C GLU A 58 -7.77 -24.04 -12.53
N ARG A 59 -8.14 -24.46 -11.34
CA ARG A 59 -7.47 -25.48 -10.50
C ARG A 59 -5.95 -25.28 -10.39
N PRO A 60 -5.46 -24.09 -10.03
CA PRO A 60 -4.04 -23.91 -9.76
C PRO A 60 -3.65 -24.67 -8.51
N GLU A 61 -2.52 -25.39 -8.52
CA GLU A 61 -2.05 -26.09 -7.32
C GLU A 61 -1.69 -25.08 -6.22
N VAL A 62 -0.87 -24.09 -6.54
CA VAL A 62 -0.49 -23.01 -5.59
C VAL A 62 -0.65 -21.66 -6.25
N SER A 63 -1.40 -20.78 -5.61
CA SER A 63 -1.65 -19.40 -6.05
C SER A 63 -1.04 -18.39 -5.07
N LEU A 64 -0.26 -17.47 -5.58
CA LEU A 64 0.24 -16.32 -4.82
C LEU A 64 -0.43 -15.05 -5.31
N TYR A 65 -1.21 -14.40 -4.46
CA TYR A 65 -1.84 -13.11 -4.75
C TYR A 65 -1.03 -11.99 -4.12
N THR A 66 -0.27 -11.24 -4.94
CA THR A 66 0.45 -10.05 -4.47
C THR A 66 -0.39 -8.80 -4.73
N ARG A 67 -0.79 -8.14 -3.65
CA ARG A 67 -1.60 -6.91 -3.68
C ARG A 67 -1.11 -5.93 -2.63
N PRO A 68 -1.29 -4.63 -2.84
CA PRO A 68 -0.98 -3.64 -1.82
C PRO A 68 -1.71 -3.91 -0.51
N ARG A 69 -1.28 -3.27 0.57
CA ARG A 69 -1.99 -3.34 1.85
C ARG A 69 -3.40 -2.77 1.70
N ARG A 70 -4.35 -3.25 2.54
CA ARG A 70 -5.73 -2.73 2.62
C ARG A 70 -6.63 -3.01 1.39
N PHE A 71 -6.25 -3.94 0.51
CA PHE A 71 -7.05 -4.37 -0.64
C PHE A 71 -7.87 -5.65 -0.40
N GLY A 72 -8.23 -5.96 0.84
CA GLY A 72 -9.16 -7.07 1.15
C GLY A 72 -8.55 -8.47 1.14
N LYS A 73 -7.20 -8.62 1.12
CA LYS A 73 -6.53 -9.93 1.08
C LYS A 73 -7.01 -10.88 2.18
N SER A 74 -6.90 -10.49 3.44
CA SER A 74 -7.25 -11.33 4.59
C SER A 74 -8.71 -11.72 4.61
N LEU A 75 -9.63 -10.82 4.23
CA LEU A 75 -11.06 -11.11 4.16
C LEU A 75 -11.37 -12.15 3.07
N ASN A 76 -10.71 -12.05 1.90
CA ASN A 76 -10.87 -13.05 0.84
C ASN A 76 -10.28 -14.41 1.26
N MET A 77 -9.16 -14.43 1.97
CA MET A 77 -8.60 -15.70 2.48
C MET A 77 -9.51 -16.34 3.51
N ASP A 78 -10.12 -15.57 4.40
CA ASP A 78 -11.08 -16.08 5.36
C ASP A 78 -12.41 -16.52 4.70
N MET A 79 -12.81 -15.86 3.61
CA MET A 79 -13.91 -16.30 2.75
C MET A 79 -13.62 -17.70 2.14
N LEU A 80 -12.42 -17.89 1.58
CA LEU A 80 -12.01 -19.18 1.03
C LEU A 80 -11.97 -20.26 2.11
N ARG A 81 -11.40 -19.93 3.29
CA ARG A 81 -11.43 -20.84 4.44
C ARG A 81 -12.86 -21.23 4.79
N THR A 82 -13.74 -20.26 5.02
CA THR A 82 -15.14 -20.50 5.41
C THR A 82 -15.90 -21.31 4.38
N PHE A 83 -15.56 -21.16 3.09
CA PHE A 83 -16.20 -21.93 2.02
C PHE A 83 -15.73 -23.37 1.98
N PHE A 84 -14.42 -23.62 2.00
CA PHE A 84 -13.87 -24.96 1.80
C PHE A 84 -13.88 -25.83 3.05
N GLU A 85 -13.76 -25.22 4.24
CA GLU A 85 -13.48 -25.92 5.50
C GLU A 85 -14.62 -26.83 5.95
N ILE A 86 -14.27 -28.11 6.25
CA ILE A 86 -15.13 -29.04 6.98
C ILE A 86 -15.39 -28.44 8.37
N SER A 87 -16.66 -28.32 8.75
CA SER A 87 -17.09 -27.73 10.02
C SER A 87 -18.36 -28.40 10.53
N ASP A 88 -18.51 -28.48 11.85
CA ASP A 88 -19.76 -28.86 12.50
C ASP A 88 -20.88 -27.84 12.31
N GLU A 89 -20.51 -26.57 12.02
CA GLU A 89 -21.44 -25.49 11.70
C GLU A 89 -21.82 -25.56 10.22
N ASP A 90 -23.10 -25.36 9.88
CA ASP A 90 -23.54 -25.18 8.50
C ASP A 90 -23.08 -23.82 7.95
N THR A 91 -21.83 -23.77 7.47
CA THR A 91 -21.25 -22.53 6.91
C THR A 91 -21.84 -22.16 5.54
N SER A 92 -22.65 -23.01 4.91
CA SER A 92 -23.33 -22.68 3.65
C SER A 92 -24.27 -21.48 3.76
N ILE A 93 -24.79 -21.22 4.97
CA ILE A 93 -25.69 -20.07 5.24
C ILE A 93 -25.07 -18.72 4.87
N TYR A 94 -23.73 -18.60 4.93
CA TYR A 94 -23.00 -17.38 4.58
C TYR A 94 -22.82 -17.17 3.08
N PHE A 95 -23.19 -18.18 2.25
CA PHE A 95 -22.99 -18.18 0.80
C PHE A 95 -24.30 -18.30 -0.01
N ARG A 96 -25.41 -18.72 0.62
CA ARG A 96 -26.68 -19.00 -0.08
C ARG A 96 -27.28 -17.78 -0.78
N ASP A 97 -26.99 -16.58 -0.31
CA ASP A 97 -27.42 -15.30 -0.88
C ASP A 97 -26.34 -14.62 -1.73
N LYS A 98 -25.19 -15.29 -1.97
CA LYS A 98 -24.05 -14.76 -2.70
C LYS A 98 -23.98 -15.32 -4.12
N LYS A 99 -23.26 -14.62 -4.99
CA LYS A 99 -23.12 -14.92 -6.42
C LYS A 99 -22.60 -16.34 -6.69
N ILE A 100 -21.72 -16.87 -5.83
CA ILE A 100 -21.21 -18.24 -5.99
C ILE A 100 -22.33 -19.28 -5.93
N TRP A 101 -23.38 -19.05 -5.14
CA TRP A 101 -24.49 -19.98 -5.02
C TRP A 101 -25.35 -20.04 -6.28
N GLU A 102 -25.42 -18.96 -7.04
CA GLU A 102 -26.10 -18.86 -8.32
C GLU A 102 -25.36 -19.61 -9.45
N CYS A 103 -24.07 -19.96 -9.24
CA CYS A 103 -23.26 -20.68 -10.24
C CYS A 103 -23.61 -22.18 -10.38
N GLY A 104 -24.35 -22.73 -9.44
CA GLY A 104 -24.87 -24.10 -9.52
C GLY A 104 -24.03 -25.15 -8.78
N GLU A 105 -24.49 -26.39 -8.83
CA GLU A 105 -24.02 -27.52 -8.00
C GLU A 105 -22.53 -27.86 -8.25
N ASN A 106 -22.04 -27.68 -9.46
CA ASN A 106 -20.62 -27.92 -9.78
C ASN A 106 -19.66 -27.12 -8.89
N TYR A 107 -20.10 -26.00 -8.32
CA TYR A 107 -19.31 -25.16 -7.43
C TYR A 107 -19.74 -25.30 -5.98
N THR A 108 -21.06 -25.33 -5.71
CA THR A 108 -21.58 -25.41 -4.33
C THR A 108 -21.32 -26.77 -3.67
N SER A 109 -21.11 -27.84 -4.44
CA SER A 109 -20.73 -29.17 -3.93
C SER A 109 -19.33 -29.19 -3.27
N HIS A 110 -18.50 -28.20 -3.51
CA HIS A 110 -17.20 -28.05 -2.86
C HIS A 110 -17.26 -27.39 -1.48
N GLN A 111 -18.42 -26.80 -1.12
CA GLN A 111 -18.60 -26.11 0.13
C GLN A 111 -18.56 -27.07 1.32
N GLY A 112 -17.69 -26.79 2.30
CA GLY A 112 -17.55 -27.59 3.52
C GLY A 112 -16.94 -29.00 3.29
N GLN A 113 -16.14 -29.20 2.24
CA GLN A 113 -15.68 -30.51 1.82
C GLN A 113 -14.20 -30.81 2.10
N TYR A 114 -13.41 -29.83 2.55
CA TYR A 114 -11.96 -29.99 2.66
C TYR A 114 -11.47 -29.68 4.07
N PRO A 115 -10.48 -30.42 4.62
CA PRO A 115 -9.72 -29.93 5.75
C PRO A 115 -8.90 -28.72 5.31
N VAL A 116 -8.89 -27.67 6.13
CA VAL A 116 -8.22 -26.39 5.79
C VAL A 116 -7.15 -26.08 6.82
N ILE A 117 -5.93 -25.85 6.35
CA ILE A 117 -4.83 -25.29 7.14
C ILE A 117 -4.80 -23.77 6.90
N TYR A 118 -4.96 -22.97 7.96
CA TYR A 118 -5.01 -21.53 7.87
C TYR A 118 -3.96 -20.85 8.76
N LEU A 119 -2.97 -20.22 8.14
CA LEU A 119 -1.91 -19.51 8.85
C LEU A 119 -1.91 -18.02 8.47
N SER A 120 -1.78 -17.14 9.45
CA SER A 120 -1.56 -15.71 9.21
C SER A 120 -0.35 -15.22 9.97
N PHE A 121 0.63 -14.65 9.25
CA PHE A 121 1.87 -14.14 9.84
C PHE A 121 1.82 -12.64 10.17
N LYS A 122 0.62 -12.01 10.12
CA LYS A 122 0.42 -10.57 10.37
C LYS A 122 1.02 -10.07 11.69
N ASP A 123 1.00 -10.92 12.73
CA ASP A 123 1.45 -10.59 14.08
C ASP A 123 2.92 -10.99 14.34
N SER A 124 3.66 -11.45 13.31
CA SER A 124 5.08 -11.84 13.41
C SER A 124 6.03 -10.63 13.26
N LYS A 125 5.63 -9.46 13.76
CA LYS A 125 6.39 -8.22 13.71
C LYS A 125 7.19 -8.04 15.00
N CYS A 126 8.50 -8.41 14.95
CA CYS A 126 9.41 -8.29 16.08
C CYS A 126 10.74 -7.68 15.65
N LEU A 127 11.54 -7.25 16.63
CA LEU A 127 12.80 -6.58 16.38
C LEU A 127 13.99 -7.56 16.22
N THR A 128 13.81 -8.82 16.64
CA THR A 128 14.86 -9.86 16.58
C THR A 128 14.35 -11.11 15.92
N TRP A 129 15.27 -11.92 15.35
CA TRP A 129 14.93 -13.22 14.79
C TRP A 129 14.33 -14.16 15.83
N GLU A 130 14.94 -14.20 17.02
CA GLU A 130 14.46 -15.09 18.08
C GLU A 130 12.99 -14.86 18.46
N GLU A 131 12.59 -13.60 18.62
CA GLU A 131 11.20 -13.24 18.91
C GLU A 131 10.28 -13.53 17.72
N THR A 132 10.73 -13.20 16.50
CA THR A 132 9.97 -13.47 15.26
C THR A 132 9.73 -14.97 15.10
N ARG A 133 10.77 -15.79 15.29
CA ARG A 133 10.70 -17.24 15.25
C ARG A 133 9.73 -17.80 16.31
N LYS A 134 9.79 -17.31 17.55
CA LYS A 134 8.83 -17.70 18.61
C LYS A 134 7.39 -17.39 18.22
N ARG A 135 7.14 -16.29 17.54
CA ARG A 135 5.79 -15.97 17.06
C ARG A 135 5.37 -16.87 15.91
N ILE A 136 6.24 -17.12 14.93
CA ILE A 136 5.96 -18.05 13.82
C ILE A 136 5.63 -19.44 14.37
N THR A 137 6.49 -19.99 15.24
CA THR A 137 6.25 -21.31 15.82
C THR A 137 4.98 -21.36 16.67
N ARG A 138 4.64 -20.26 17.36
CA ARG A 138 3.37 -20.15 18.09
C ARG A 138 2.16 -20.18 17.16
N VAL A 139 2.21 -19.48 16.03
CA VAL A 139 1.13 -19.51 15.02
C VAL A 139 0.93 -20.94 14.50
N ILE A 140 2.03 -21.66 14.19
CA ILE A 140 2.00 -23.05 13.75
C ILE A 140 1.39 -23.96 14.84
N SER A 141 1.86 -23.84 16.09
CA SER A 141 1.33 -24.63 17.21
C SER A 141 -0.18 -24.41 17.43
N LEU A 142 -0.64 -23.16 17.32
CA LEU A 142 -2.07 -22.85 17.44
C LEU A 142 -2.88 -23.48 16.30
N GLU A 143 -2.34 -23.57 15.11
CA GLU A 143 -3.00 -24.24 13.99
C GLU A 143 -3.09 -25.76 14.21
N PHE A 144 -2.02 -26.39 14.72
CA PHE A 144 -2.09 -27.78 15.15
C PHE A 144 -3.16 -27.98 16.24
N MET A 145 -3.19 -27.11 17.26
CA MET A 145 -4.21 -27.16 18.31
C MET A 145 -5.63 -26.93 17.79
N ARG A 146 -5.81 -26.24 16.68
CA ARG A 146 -7.12 -26.07 16.04
C ARG A 146 -7.66 -27.39 15.50
N HIS A 147 -6.78 -28.29 15.10
CA HIS A 147 -7.07 -29.64 14.60
C HIS A 147 -6.93 -30.70 15.71
N ARG A 148 -7.63 -30.50 16.85
CA ARG A 148 -7.57 -31.42 18.01
C ARG A 148 -8.07 -32.82 17.70
N GLU A 149 -8.90 -32.99 16.70
CA GLU A 149 -9.38 -34.28 16.22
C GLU A 149 -8.26 -35.25 15.83
N LEU A 150 -7.07 -34.70 15.51
CA LEU A 150 -5.88 -35.49 15.18
C LEU A 150 -5.25 -36.17 16.41
N GLU A 151 -5.42 -35.60 17.62
CA GLU A 151 -4.83 -36.12 18.85
C GLU A 151 -5.35 -37.55 19.16
N GLU A 152 -6.64 -37.79 18.91
CA GLU A 152 -7.30 -39.07 19.18
C GLU A 152 -7.59 -39.85 17.89
N SER A 153 -7.09 -39.43 16.73
CA SER A 153 -7.33 -40.07 15.46
C SER A 153 -6.78 -41.52 15.43
N ASP A 154 -7.62 -42.49 15.15
CA ASP A 154 -7.24 -43.89 14.99
C ASP A 154 -6.47 -44.17 13.69
N LYS A 155 -6.52 -43.23 12.73
CA LYS A 155 -5.82 -43.31 11.45
C LYS A 155 -4.36 -42.87 11.52
N LEU A 156 -3.96 -42.14 12.59
CA LEU A 156 -2.59 -41.77 12.85
C LEU A 156 -1.88 -42.85 13.68
N ASP A 157 -0.67 -43.20 13.31
CA ASP A 157 0.16 -44.09 14.12
C ASP A 157 0.74 -43.38 15.36
N LYS A 158 1.37 -44.13 16.24
CA LYS A 158 1.95 -43.61 17.49
C LYS A 158 3.04 -42.57 17.24
N TYR A 159 3.80 -42.73 16.16
CA TYR A 159 4.89 -41.81 15.82
C TYR A 159 4.33 -40.48 15.32
N GLU A 160 3.34 -40.52 14.46
CA GLU A 160 2.66 -39.34 13.93
C GLU A 160 1.96 -38.54 15.02
N ARG A 161 1.25 -39.19 15.94
CA ARG A 161 0.64 -38.53 17.12
C ARG A 161 1.67 -37.90 18.02
N ASN A 162 2.88 -38.49 18.14
CA ASN A 162 3.96 -37.90 18.92
C ASN A 162 4.50 -36.61 18.26
N ILE A 163 4.70 -36.61 16.93
CA ILE A 163 5.09 -35.39 16.18
C ILE A 163 4.02 -34.32 16.35
N TYR A 164 2.75 -34.66 16.13
CA TYR A 164 1.63 -33.75 16.32
C TYR A 164 1.66 -33.13 17.74
N GLY A 165 1.78 -33.94 18.78
CA GLY A 165 1.77 -33.48 20.17
C GLY A 165 2.94 -32.54 20.50
N ARG A 166 4.15 -32.81 19.98
CA ARG A 166 5.30 -31.91 20.18
C ARG A 166 5.09 -30.56 19.52
N ILE A 167 4.63 -30.53 18.27
CA ILE A 167 4.38 -29.26 17.56
C ILE A 167 3.21 -28.50 18.23
N ALA A 168 2.12 -29.16 18.55
CA ALA A 168 0.97 -28.55 19.21
C ALA A 168 1.33 -27.94 20.58
N SER A 169 2.18 -28.63 21.36
CA SER A 169 2.63 -28.13 22.66
C SER A 169 3.72 -27.05 22.62
N GLY A 170 4.28 -26.77 21.44
CA GLY A 170 5.36 -25.78 21.30
C GLY A 170 6.75 -26.31 21.73
N LEU A 171 6.94 -27.64 21.78
CA LEU A 171 8.17 -28.30 22.26
C LEU A 171 9.00 -28.93 21.13
N SER A 172 8.70 -28.62 19.87
CA SER A 172 9.43 -29.14 18.72
C SER A 172 10.71 -28.38 18.43
N GLU A 173 11.63 -29.07 17.75
CA GLU A 173 12.84 -28.47 17.19
C GLU A 173 12.54 -27.67 15.91
N GLU A 174 13.48 -26.83 15.50
CA GLU A 174 13.31 -25.94 14.34
C GLU A 174 13.00 -26.70 13.05
N THR A 175 13.70 -27.80 12.81
CA THR A 175 13.47 -28.68 11.63
C THR A 175 12.07 -29.27 11.59
N GLU A 176 11.46 -29.60 12.72
CA GLU A 176 10.09 -30.08 12.78
C GLU A 176 9.08 -28.94 12.47
N TYR A 177 9.38 -27.71 12.89
CA TYR A 177 8.58 -26.55 12.50
C TYR A 177 8.71 -26.23 11.01
N GLU A 178 9.88 -26.36 10.40
CA GLU A 178 10.07 -26.22 8.96
C GLU A 178 9.28 -27.26 8.15
N MET A 179 9.07 -28.48 8.71
CA MET A 179 8.30 -29.55 8.09
C MET A 179 6.82 -29.56 8.51
N SER A 180 6.43 -28.71 9.44
CA SER A 180 5.10 -28.79 10.09
C SER A 180 3.92 -28.68 9.13
N LEU A 181 4.04 -27.86 8.09
CA LEU A 181 2.98 -27.72 7.08
C LEU A 181 2.75 -29.02 6.31
N GLN A 182 3.83 -29.72 5.97
CA GLN A 182 3.75 -31.04 5.35
C GLN A 182 3.16 -32.08 6.31
N TYR A 183 3.62 -32.14 7.53
CA TYR A 183 3.08 -33.06 8.54
C TYR A 183 1.58 -32.86 8.75
N LEU A 184 1.15 -31.61 8.94
CA LEU A 184 -0.26 -31.33 9.18
C LEU A 184 -1.12 -31.74 7.97
N SER A 185 -0.67 -31.49 6.74
CA SER A 185 -1.40 -31.91 5.53
C SER A 185 -1.50 -33.44 5.41
N ILE A 186 -0.43 -34.18 5.74
CA ILE A 186 -0.45 -35.65 5.79
C ILE A 186 -1.46 -36.13 6.83
N PHE A 187 -1.42 -35.61 8.04
CA PHE A 187 -2.27 -36.06 9.14
C PHE A 187 -3.75 -35.79 8.86
N LEU A 188 -4.07 -34.61 8.34
CA LEU A 188 -5.43 -34.25 7.95
C LEU A 188 -5.93 -35.10 6.78
N ASN A 189 -5.09 -35.32 5.77
CA ASN A 189 -5.47 -36.19 4.64
C ASN A 189 -5.73 -37.61 5.09
N LYS A 190 -4.94 -38.16 6.01
CA LYS A 190 -5.21 -39.49 6.59
C LYS A 190 -6.52 -39.52 7.38
N HIS A 191 -6.75 -38.48 8.21
CA HIS A 191 -7.93 -38.42 9.09
C HIS A 191 -9.23 -38.30 8.30
N TYR A 192 -9.29 -37.35 7.35
CA TYR A 192 -10.49 -37.03 6.59
C TYR A 192 -10.61 -37.81 5.27
N GLU A 193 -9.56 -38.54 4.84
CA GLU A 193 -9.44 -39.22 3.52
C GLU A 193 -9.66 -38.19 2.36
N ARG A 194 -9.23 -36.97 2.58
CA ARG A 194 -9.35 -35.83 1.65
C ARG A 194 -8.11 -34.96 1.67
N GLU A 195 -7.69 -34.52 0.49
CA GLU A 195 -6.62 -33.54 0.34
C GLU A 195 -6.99 -32.22 1.01
N CYS A 196 -5.98 -31.50 1.52
CA CYS A 196 -6.16 -30.26 2.26
C CYS A 196 -6.20 -29.04 1.33
N VAL A 197 -6.86 -27.98 1.79
CA VAL A 197 -6.64 -26.63 1.30
C VAL A 197 -5.68 -25.92 2.27
N ILE A 198 -4.59 -25.34 1.76
CA ILE A 198 -3.60 -24.61 2.57
C ILE A 198 -3.74 -23.11 2.26
N ILE A 199 -3.97 -22.30 3.28
CA ILE A 199 -4.12 -20.83 3.16
C ILE A 199 -3.11 -20.15 4.05
N ILE A 200 -2.26 -19.28 3.46
CA ILE A 200 -1.21 -18.54 4.19
C ILE A 200 -1.36 -17.05 3.89
N ASP A 201 -1.82 -16.30 4.88
CA ASP A 201 -1.99 -14.86 4.78
C ASP A 201 -0.75 -14.10 5.28
N GLU A 202 -0.37 -13.02 4.58
CA GLU A 202 0.80 -12.18 4.87
C GLU A 202 2.11 -12.99 5.00
N TYR A 203 2.38 -13.89 4.04
CA TYR A 203 3.52 -14.78 4.04
C TYR A 203 4.87 -14.06 4.11
N ASP A 204 4.94 -12.83 3.60
CA ASP A 204 6.13 -12.01 3.49
C ASP A 204 6.42 -11.15 4.73
N THR A 205 5.52 -11.09 5.70
CA THR A 205 5.68 -10.27 6.92
C THR A 205 6.96 -10.61 7.71
N PRO A 206 7.33 -11.89 7.99
CA PRO A 206 8.59 -12.19 8.68
C PRO A 206 9.83 -11.75 7.89
N ILE A 207 9.78 -11.81 6.57
CA ILE A 207 10.87 -11.45 5.67
C ILE A 207 11.06 -9.94 5.65
N ILE A 208 9.96 -9.18 5.59
CA ILE A 208 9.95 -7.72 5.69
C ILE A 208 10.60 -7.28 7.01
N GLN A 209 10.21 -7.89 8.13
CA GLN A 209 10.79 -7.58 9.44
C GLN A 209 12.28 -7.93 9.48
N GLY A 210 12.66 -9.06 8.90
CA GLY A 210 14.07 -9.46 8.78
C GLY A 210 14.91 -8.43 8.06
N TYR A 211 14.38 -7.85 6.98
CA TYR A 211 15.08 -6.79 6.26
C TYR A 211 15.22 -5.51 7.09
N SER A 212 14.13 -5.03 7.69
CA SER A 212 14.14 -3.77 8.46
C SER A 212 14.99 -3.87 9.76
N HIS A 213 15.18 -5.07 10.30
CA HIS A 213 15.87 -5.27 11.59
C HIS A 213 17.14 -6.12 11.52
N GLY A 214 17.62 -6.47 10.31
CA GLY A 214 18.94 -7.08 10.09
C GLY A 214 19.02 -8.59 10.28
N PHE A 215 17.90 -9.32 10.28
CA PHE A 215 17.84 -10.79 10.33
C PHE A 215 17.20 -11.42 9.09
N TYR A 216 17.42 -10.78 7.94
CA TYR A 216 16.81 -11.15 6.66
C TYR A 216 17.13 -12.58 6.21
N ASN A 217 18.41 -13.00 6.39
CA ASN A 217 18.86 -14.31 5.95
C ASN A 217 18.24 -15.44 6.76
N GLU A 218 18.11 -15.27 8.07
CA GLU A 218 17.51 -16.24 8.98
C GLU A 218 16.02 -16.40 8.66
N ALA A 219 15.29 -15.29 8.53
CA ALA A 219 13.86 -15.30 8.18
C ALA A 219 13.64 -15.98 6.81
N THR A 220 14.46 -15.63 5.82
CA THR A 220 14.36 -16.20 4.46
C THR A 220 14.66 -17.67 4.43
N CYS A 221 15.67 -18.14 5.20
CA CYS A 221 16.04 -19.54 5.27
C CYS A 221 14.90 -20.39 5.86
N PHE A 222 14.37 -19.99 7.01
CA PHE A 222 13.25 -20.69 7.65
C PHE A 222 12.01 -20.73 6.75
N MET A 223 11.59 -19.58 6.22
CA MET A 223 10.37 -19.51 5.37
C MET A 223 10.53 -20.30 4.08
N ARG A 224 11.72 -20.34 3.49
CA ARG A 224 12.01 -21.18 2.31
C ARG A 224 11.79 -22.66 2.61
N ASN A 225 12.38 -23.16 3.70
CA ASN A 225 12.26 -24.57 4.08
C ASN A 225 10.80 -24.91 4.39
N PHE A 226 10.11 -24.04 5.13
CA PHE A 226 8.71 -24.20 5.50
C PHE A 226 7.79 -24.31 4.26
N PHE A 227 7.92 -23.38 3.29
CA PHE A 227 7.10 -23.40 2.08
C PHE A 227 7.50 -24.53 1.13
N SER A 228 8.79 -24.80 0.98
CA SER A 228 9.26 -25.88 0.11
C SER A 228 8.74 -27.24 0.57
N ASN A 229 8.81 -27.52 1.88
CA ASN A 229 8.31 -28.79 2.43
C ASN A 229 6.80 -28.90 2.35
N GLY A 230 6.06 -27.80 2.56
CA GLY A 230 4.60 -27.84 2.64
C GLY A 230 3.86 -27.72 1.32
N LEU A 231 4.45 -27.04 0.31
CA LEU A 231 3.75 -26.70 -0.93
C LEU A 231 4.32 -27.37 -2.18
N LYS A 232 5.58 -27.81 -2.15
CA LYS A 232 6.20 -28.46 -3.29
C LYS A 232 5.86 -29.93 -3.32
N ASP A 233 5.37 -30.40 -4.47
CA ASP A 233 5.09 -31.82 -4.70
C ASP A 233 4.29 -32.48 -3.56
N ASN A 234 3.37 -31.72 -2.94
CA ASN A 234 2.57 -32.17 -1.81
C ASN A 234 1.28 -32.86 -2.28
N ASN A 235 1.30 -34.19 -2.38
CA ASN A 235 0.17 -35.02 -2.80
C ASN A 235 -1.00 -35.01 -1.80
N HIS A 236 -0.91 -34.32 -0.68
CA HIS A 236 -1.96 -34.20 0.33
C HIS A 236 -2.66 -32.84 0.28
N MET A 237 -2.34 -32.01 -0.72
CA MET A 237 -2.89 -30.67 -0.91
C MET A 237 -3.60 -30.57 -2.26
N VAL A 238 -4.86 -30.13 -2.25
CA VAL A 238 -5.63 -29.82 -3.46
C VAL A 238 -5.40 -28.39 -3.94
N PHE A 239 -5.33 -27.44 -3.03
CA PHE A 239 -5.08 -26.01 -3.30
C PHE A 239 -4.18 -25.39 -2.24
N GLY A 240 -3.25 -24.53 -2.69
CA GLY A 240 -2.46 -23.65 -1.86
C GLY A 240 -2.74 -22.18 -2.21
N PHE A 241 -3.08 -21.36 -1.22
CA PHE A 241 -3.32 -19.92 -1.40
C PHE A 241 -2.41 -19.11 -0.50
N LEU A 242 -1.61 -18.25 -1.09
CA LEU A 242 -0.72 -17.33 -0.37
C LEU A 242 -1.09 -15.89 -0.69
N THR A 243 -0.99 -15.01 0.30
CA THR A 243 -1.08 -13.56 0.08
C THR A 243 0.10 -12.81 0.67
N GLY A 244 0.52 -11.77 -0.03
CA GLY A 244 1.60 -10.87 0.39
C GLY A 244 1.55 -9.54 -0.37
N ILE A 245 2.56 -8.71 -0.17
CA ILE A 245 2.75 -7.45 -0.90
C ILE A 245 3.63 -7.69 -2.11
N LEU A 246 4.75 -8.38 -1.94
CA LEU A 246 5.74 -8.66 -2.97
C LEU A 246 5.83 -10.16 -3.27
N ARG A 247 6.32 -10.48 -4.46
CA ARG A 247 6.86 -11.81 -4.75
C ARG A 247 8.33 -11.82 -4.33
N VAL A 248 8.66 -12.45 -3.23
CA VAL A 248 10.06 -12.60 -2.78
C VAL A 248 10.71 -13.75 -3.56
N ALA A 249 10.91 -13.57 -4.88
CA ALA A 249 11.29 -14.65 -5.80
C ALA A 249 12.81 -14.88 -5.92
N LYS A 250 13.60 -13.81 -5.98
CA LYS A 250 15.06 -13.91 -6.19
C LYS A 250 15.80 -14.52 -4.98
N GLU A 251 15.18 -14.52 -3.80
CA GLU A 251 15.73 -15.12 -2.58
C GLU A 251 15.55 -16.63 -2.50
N SER A 252 15.21 -17.27 -3.62
CA SER A 252 14.98 -18.71 -3.70
C SER A 252 13.89 -19.28 -2.76
N ILE A 253 13.07 -18.43 -2.12
CA ILE A 253 11.96 -18.87 -1.26
C ILE A 253 11.02 -19.77 -2.05
N PHE A 254 10.78 -19.43 -3.30
CA PHE A 254 9.95 -20.21 -4.23
C PHE A 254 10.76 -20.86 -5.35
N SER A 255 12.09 -20.87 -5.32
CA SER A 255 12.94 -21.37 -6.41
C SER A 255 12.79 -22.87 -6.69
N GLY A 256 12.17 -23.59 -5.78
CA GLY A 256 11.86 -25.01 -5.95
C GLY A 256 10.39 -25.28 -6.28
N LEU A 257 9.49 -24.29 -6.26
CA LEU A 257 8.06 -24.46 -6.48
C LEU A 257 7.72 -24.28 -7.96
N ASN A 258 7.70 -25.38 -8.72
CA ASN A 258 7.31 -25.36 -10.14
C ASN A 258 5.80 -25.18 -10.33
N ASN A 259 5.02 -25.42 -9.27
CA ASN A 259 3.57 -25.39 -9.24
C ASN A 259 2.99 -24.04 -8.76
N LEU A 260 3.83 -23.03 -8.50
CA LEU A 260 3.41 -21.71 -8.04
C LEU A 260 2.95 -20.82 -9.20
N LYS A 261 1.71 -20.37 -9.17
CA LYS A 261 1.16 -19.36 -10.09
C LYS A 261 1.02 -18.02 -9.37
N VAL A 262 1.68 -16.99 -9.89
CA VAL A 262 1.70 -15.66 -9.28
C VAL A 262 0.73 -14.73 -9.99
N TYR A 263 -0.13 -14.08 -9.22
CA TYR A 263 -1.09 -13.08 -9.66
C TYR A 263 -0.76 -11.73 -9.03
N SER A 264 0.04 -10.94 -9.75
CA SER A 264 0.47 -9.61 -9.34
C SER A 264 -0.52 -8.53 -9.81
N ILE A 265 -0.23 -7.28 -9.48
CA ILE A 265 -0.99 -6.12 -9.98
C ILE A 265 -0.90 -5.94 -11.51
N LEU A 266 0.04 -6.62 -12.18
CA LEU A 266 0.16 -6.60 -13.65
C LEU A 266 -0.81 -7.57 -14.34
N ASN A 267 -1.42 -8.49 -13.61
CA ASN A 267 -2.29 -9.53 -14.16
C ASN A 267 -3.75 -9.11 -14.11
N SER A 268 -4.48 -9.28 -15.21
CA SER A 268 -5.92 -9.01 -15.28
C SER A 268 -6.76 -10.04 -14.51
N LYS A 269 -6.23 -11.27 -14.37
CA LYS A 269 -6.92 -12.32 -13.64
C LYS A 269 -6.93 -12.05 -12.14
N TYR A 270 -8.06 -12.30 -11.48
CA TYR A 270 -8.34 -12.00 -10.06
C TYR A 270 -8.22 -10.52 -9.68
N SER A 271 -8.11 -9.60 -10.66
CA SER A 271 -7.94 -8.17 -10.40
C SER A 271 -9.14 -7.55 -9.67
N ALA A 272 -10.36 -7.92 -10.05
CA ALA A 272 -11.60 -7.37 -9.50
C ALA A 272 -11.95 -7.88 -8.09
N TYR A 273 -11.28 -8.94 -7.60
CA TYR A 273 -11.56 -9.48 -6.26
C TYR A 273 -10.80 -8.76 -5.15
N PHE A 274 -9.73 -8.06 -5.50
CA PHE A 274 -8.91 -7.28 -4.56
C PHE A 274 -9.08 -5.79 -4.86
N GLY A 275 -9.85 -5.10 -4.06
CA GLY A 275 -10.29 -3.73 -4.31
C GLY A 275 -11.78 -3.65 -4.61
N PHE A 276 -12.31 -2.44 -4.74
CA PHE A 276 -13.68 -2.21 -5.20
C PHE A 276 -13.65 -1.69 -6.62
N VAL A 277 -14.43 -2.30 -7.51
CA VAL A 277 -14.67 -1.76 -8.84
C VAL A 277 -15.69 -0.62 -8.79
N LYS A 278 -15.74 0.18 -9.85
CA LYS A 278 -16.59 1.37 -9.91
C LYS A 278 -18.05 1.09 -9.61
N GLU A 279 -18.61 0.03 -10.17
CA GLU A 279 -19.99 -0.38 -10.00
C GLU A 279 -20.32 -0.72 -8.54
N GLU A 280 -19.39 -1.36 -7.82
CA GLU A 280 -19.53 -1.69 -6.41
C GLU A 280 -19.51 -0.46 -5.51
N VAL A 281 -18.66 0.53 -5.84
CA VAL A 281 -18.63 1.82 -5.13
C VAL A 281 -19.91 2.61 -5.39
N GLU A 282 -20.41 2.63 -6.63
CA GLU A 282 -21.66 3.30 -6.96
C GLU A 282 -22.88 2.67 -6.26
N GLU A 283 -22.92 1.33 -6.16
CA GLU A 283 -23.93 0.61 -5.40
C GLU A 283 -23.87 0.98 -3.91
N MET A 284 -22.66 1.03 -3.34
CA MET A 284 -22.43 1.42 -1.95
C MET A 284 -22.87 2.86 -1.69
N LEU A 285 -22.50 3.81 -2.57
CA LEU A 285 -22.91 5.22 -2.43
C LEU A 285 -24.44 5.36 -2.52
N SER A 286 -25.09 4.62 -3.40
CA SER A 286 -26.56 4.62 -3.49
C SER A 286 -27.22 4.05 -2.24
N TYR A 287 -26.68 2.95 -1.68
CA TYR A 287 -27.19 2.36 -0.44
C TYR A 287 -27.12 3.35 0.75
N TYR A 288 -26.05 4.15 0.82
CA TYR A 288 -25.86 5.13 1.90
C TYR A 288 -26.42 6.53 1.57
N GLU A 289 -27.06 6.74 0.39
CA GLU A 289 -27.60 8.04 -0.06
C GLU A 289 -26.52 9.12 -0.22
N LEU A 290 -25.39 8.72 -0.81
CA LEU A 290 -24.21 9.56 -1.02
C LEU A 290 -23.85 9.71 -2.50
N GLU A 291 -24.82 9.59 -3.43
CA GLU A 291 -24.58 9.65 -4.87
C GLU A 291 -23.94 10.99 -5.30
N ASN A 292 -24.23 12.06 -4.56
CA ASN A 292 -23.64 13.39 -4.77
C ASN A 292 -22.14 13.46 -4.44
N LYS A 293 -21.59 12.43 -3.78
CA LYS A 293 -20.16 12.32 -3.38
C LYS A 293 -19.31 11.53 -4.38
N LYS A 294 -19.87 11.11 -5.51
CA LYS A 294 -19.19 10.25 -6.50
C LYS A 294 -17.87 10.84 -7.02
N GLU A 295 -17.84 12.11 -7.37
CA GLU A 295 -16.61 12.75 -7.88
C GLU A 295 -15.58 12.94 -6.77
N GLU A 296 -16.01 13.27 -5.55
CA GLU A 296 -15.12 13.45 -4.40
C GLU A 296 -14.42 12.13 -4.02
N ILE A 297 -15.17 11.01 -3.92
CA ILE A 297 -14.60 9.69 -3.60
C ILE A 297 -13.67 9.19 -4.69
N ARG A 298 -13.98 9.50 -5.96
CA ARG A 298 -13.14 9.18 -7.11
C ARG A 298 -11.80 9.92 -7.03
N GLU A 299 -11.81 11.22 -6.79
CA GLU A 299 -10.61 12.05 -6.73
C GLU A 299 -9.67 11.60 -5.58
N TRP A 300 -10.25 11.16 -4.45
CA TRP A 300 -9.50 10.83 -3.26
C TRP A 300 -9.00 9.38 -3.21
N TYR A 301 -9.78 8.39 -3.69
CA TYR A 301 -9.53 6.97 -3.38
C TYR A 301 -9.50 6.04 -4.59
N ASP A 302 -9.82 6.55 -5.78
CA ASP A 302 -9.72 5.81 -7.04
C ASP A 302 -8.30 5.81 -7.60
N GLY A 303 -8.15 5.19 -8.76
CA GLY A 303 -6.98 5.32 -9.59
C GLY A 303 -5.94 4.22 -9.44
N TYR A 304 -6.23 3.15 -8.70
CA TYR A 304 -5.42 1.94 -8.77
C TYR A 304 -5.81 1.12 -10.00
N ARG A 305 -4.82 0.47 -10.59
CA ARG A 305 -5.05 -0.38 -11.75
C ARG A 305 -4.38 -1.72 -11.56
N PHE A 306 -5.17 -2.80 -11.58
CA PHE A 306 -4.69 -4.17 -11.55
C PHE A 306 -5.01 -4.84 -12.88
N GLY A 307 -3.98 -5.16 -13.68
CA GLY A 307 -4.15 -5.56 -15.06
C GLY A 307 -4.98 -4.54 -15.84
N ASP A 308 -6.14 -4.95 -16.32
CA ASP A 308 -7.07 -4.09 -17.06
C ASP A 308 -8.20 -3.49 -16.20
N THR A 309 -8.24 -3.81 -14.91
CA THR A 309 -9.31 -3.39 -13.98
C THR A 309 -8.87 -2.18 -13.17
N GLU A 310 -9.67 -1.12 -13.21
CA GLU A 310 -9.54 0.03 -12.31
C GLU A 310 -10.26 -0.27 -10.99
N VAL A 311 -9.59 0.02 -9.86
CA VAL A 311 -10.10 -0.31 -8.54
C VAL A 311 -9.84 0.81 -7.54
N TYR A 312 -10.78 0.96 -6.61
CA TYR A 312 -10.66 1.81 -5.42
C TYR A 312 -10.02 1.04 -4.27
N ASN A 313 -9.36 1.78 -3.38
CA ASN A 313 -8.90 1.21 -2.12
C ASN A 313 -10.08 0.93 -1.18
N PRO A 314 -10.40 -0.33 -0.83
CA PRO A 314 -11.54 -0.65 0.03
C PRO A 314 -11.48 0.00 1.40
N TRP A 315 -10.30 0.02 2.02
CA TRP A 315 -10.12 0.59 3.35
C TRP A 315 -10.51 2.07 3.39
N SER A 316 -10.02 2.85 2.42
CA SER A 316 -10.27 4.28 2.35
C SER A 316 -11.73 4.58 2.03
N VAL A 317 -12.33 3.82 1.10
CA VAL A 317 -13.75 3.97 0.73
C VAL A 317 -14.68 3.69 1.92
N ILE A 318 -14.48 2.56 2.63
CA ILE A 318 -15.36 2.21 3.75
C ILE A 318 -15.20 3.17 4.95
N ASN A 319 -13.98 3.65 5.23
CA ASN A 319 -13.77 4.64 6.27
C ASN A 319 -14.39 5.99 5.90
N TYR A 320 -14.21 6.46 4.64
CA TYR A 320 -14.82 7.68 4.15
C TYR A 320 -16.33 7.69 4.34
N ILE A 321 -17.02 6.63 3.94
CA ILE A 321 -18.48 6.52 4.10
C ILE A 321 -18.87 6.42 5.58
N SER A 322 -18.13 5.64 6.37
CA SER A 322 -18.40 5.45 7.82
C SER A 322 -18.21 6.74 8.62
N ASP A 323 -17.28 7.60 8.23
CA ASP A 323 -16.97 8.87 8.89
C ASP A 323 -17.80 10.05 8.37
N GLY A 324 -18.97 9.78 7.76
CA GLY A 324 -19.90 10.81 7.29
C GLY A 324 -19.47 11.48 5.99
N ALA A 325 -18.75 10.79 5.14
CA ALA A 325 -18.27 11.25 3.84
C ALA A 325 -17.36 12.49 3.91
N VAL A 326 -16.43 12.49 4.89
CA VAL A 326 -15.38 13.51 5.05
C VAL A 326 -14.08 12.96 4.48
N PRO A 327 -13.46 13.60 3.46
CA PRO A 327 -12.24 13.11 2.87
C PRO A 327 -11.05 13.25 3.84
N ASN A 328 -10.35 12.14 4.08
CA ASN A 328 -9.15 12.05 4.92
C ASN A 328 -8.15 11.06 4.33
N PRO A 329 -6.86 11.17 4.62
CA PRO A 329 -5.86 10.20 4.19
C PRO A 329 -5.88 8.94 5.09
N TYR A 330 -6.95 8.14 4.97
CA TYR A 330 -7.20 6.94 5.80
C TYR A 330 -6.09 5.89 5.69
N TRP A 331 -5.46 5.78 4.53
CA TRP A 331 -4.31 4.90 4.34
C TRP A 331 -3.16 5.27 5.28
N LEU A 332 -2.84 6.55 5.37
CA LEU A 332 -1.78 7.06 6.25
C LEU A 332 -2.03 6.69 7.71
N MET A 333 -3.28 6.81 8.16
CA MET A 333 -3.68 6.52 9.54
C MET A 333 -3.61 5.02 9.89
N ALA A 334 -3.55 4.16 8.88
CA ALA A 334 -3.54 2.70 9.05
C ALA A 334 -2.18 2.10 9.44
N GLY A 335 -1.11 2.90 9.51
CA GLY A 335 0.25 2.46 9.85
C GLY A 335 0.96 1.67 8.74
N GLY A 336 2.26 1.43 8.91
CA GLY A 336 3.06 0.63 7.97
C GLY A 336 3.71 1.42 6.84
N ASN A 337 3.75 2.75 6.94
CA ASN A 337 4.42 3.63 5.98
C ASN A 337 5.94 3.74 6.22
N GLU A 338 6.46 3.11 7.29
CA GLU A 338 7.88 3.08 7.64
C GLU A 338 8.76 2.64 6.47
N ILE A 339 8.28 1.66 5.69
CA ILE A 339 9.00 1.13 4.53
C ILE A 339 9.18 2.19 3.42
N ILE A 340 8.14 3.01 3.16
CA ILE A 340 8.33 4.14 2.22
C ILE A 340 9.43 5.02 2.72
N GLY A 341 9.30 5.34 3.95
CA GLY A 341 10.23 6.16 4.59
C GLY A 341 11.66 5.64 4.45
N GLU A 342 11.94 4.39 4.74
CA GLU A 342 13.23 3.72 4.55
C GLU A 342 13.64 3.71 3.07
N THR A 343 12.71 3.44 2.16
CA THR A 343 12.94 3.45 0.71
C THR A 343 13.36 4.83 0.22
N LEU A 344 12.65 5.88 0.65
CA LEU A 344 12.96 7.27 0.28
C LEU A 344 14.30 7.74 0.86
N SER A 345 14.74 7.19 2.02
CA SER A 345 16.07 7.53 2.59
C SER A 345 17.23 7.03 1.74
N LYS A 346 17.01 6.00 0.94
CA LYS A 346 17.98 5.42 0.02
C LYS A 346 17.86 5.99 -1.41
N ALA A 347 16.95 6.97 -1.61
CA ALA A 347 16.71 7.57 -2.92
C ALA A 347 17.92 8.35 -3.42
N THR A 348 18.32 8.08 -4.65
CA THR A 348 19.32 8.86 -5.37
C THR A 348 18.73 10.18 -5.86
N LEU A 349 19.59 11.10 -6.33
CA LEU A 349 19.14 12.37 -6.88
C LEU A 349 18.12 12.20 -8.02
N ASP A 350 18.31 11.19 -8.87
CA ASP A 350 17.40 10.93 -9.99
C ASP A 350 16.03 10.46 -9.50
N VAL A 351 16.00 9.65 -8.44
CA VAL A 351 14.74 9.24 -7.79
C VAL A 351 14.05 10.44 -7.16
N THR A 352 14.80 11.33 -6.50
CA THR A 352 14.24 12.54 -5.88
C THR A 352 13.60 13.46 -6.93
N LYS A 353 14.27 13.71 -8.06
CA LYS A 353 13.70 14.45 -9.20
C LYS A 353 12.44 13.76 -9.77
N GLY A 354 12.49 12.45 -9.86
CA GLY A 354 11.34 11.68 -10.32
C GLY A 354 10.15 11.80 -9.36
N LEU A 355 10.37 11.74 -8.06
CA LEU A 355 9.32 11.95 -7.06
C LEU A 355 8.72 13.35 -7.14
N GLU A 356 9.54 14.37 -7.43
CA GLU A 356 9.06 15.74 -7.66
C GLU A 356 8.13 15.81 -8.88
N ILE A 357 8.50 15.18 -10.00
CA ILE A 357 7.63 15.10 -11.18
C ILE A 357 6.29 14.45 -10.82
N LEU A 358 6.32 13.36 -10.05
CA LEU A 358 5.12 12.65 -9.62
C LEU A 358 4.23 13.48 -8.70
N LEU A 359 4.81 14.20 -7.74
CA LEU A 359 4.08 15.09 -6.80
C LEU A 359 3.42 16.27 -7.54
N ASN A 360 4.05 16.78 -8.60
CA ASN A 360 3.47 17.79 -9.46
C ASN A 360 2.43 17.25 -10.47
N GLY A 361 1.96 16.02 -10.26
CA GLY A 361 0.95 15.37 -11.11
C GLY A 361 1.50 14.89 -12.46
N GLY A 362 2.82 14.82 -12.61
CA GLY A 362 3.49 14.25 -13.77
C GLY A 362 3.53 12.72 -13.74
N LYS A 363 4.27 12.15 -14.69
CA LYS A 363 4.52 10.71 -14.79
C LYS A 363 5.99 10.41 -15.02
N ILE A 364 6.40 9.20 -14.68
CA ILE A 364 7.73 8.67 -14.92
C ILE A 364 7.60 7.40 -15.75
N THR A 365 8.44 7.26 -16.78
CA THR A 365 8.61 6.01 -17.51
C THR A 365 9.75 5.23 -16.87
N THR A 366 9.46 4.03 -16.38
CA THR A 366 10.44 3.19 -15.68
C THR A 366 10.24 1.71 -16.00
N ILE A 367 11.28 0.91 -15.78
CA ILE A 367 11.17 -0.55 -15.80
C ILE A 367 10.49 -0.98 -14.49
N VAL A 368 9.50 -1.88 -14.61
CA VAL A 368 8.85 -2.51 -13.48
C VAL A 368 9.32 -3.96 -13.37
N ASP A 369 10.00 -4.25 -12.27
CA ASP A 369 10.38 -5.60 -11.87
C ASP A 369 9.40 -6.10 -10.81
N THR A 370 8.70 -7.19 -11.06
CA THR A 370 7.78 -7.82 -10.10
C THR A 370 8.49 -8.71 -9.09
N ASP A 371 9.76 -9.02 -9.34
CA ASP A 371 10.59 -9.90 -8.54
C ASP A 371 11.58 -9.12 -7.66
N VAL A 372 11.19 -7.90 -7.26
CA VAL A 372 11.98 -7.03 -6.38
C VAL A 372 12.24 -7.73 -5.05
N ILE A 373 13.50 -7.72 -4.64
CA ILE A 373 13.92 -8.15 -3.30
C ILE A 373 14.34 -6.96 -2.44
N TYR A 374 14.06 -7.04 -1.15
CA TYR A 374 14.34 -5.94 -0.23
C TYR A 374 15.80 -5.47 -0.21
N PRO A 375 16.84 -6.34 -0.22
CA PRO A 375 18.24 -5.92 -0.26
C PRO A 375 18.68 -5.16 -1.52
N GLU A 376 17.91 -5.21 -2.61
CA GLU A 376 18.19 -4.46 -3.84
C GLU A 376 17.59 -3.05 -3.83
N ILE A 377 16.69 -2.74 -2.88
CA ILE A 377 16.10 -1.41 -2.72
C ILE A 377 17.21 -0.40 -2.45
N GLY A 378 17.30 0.62 -3.30
CA GLY A 378 18.33 1.67 -3.23
C GLY A 378 19.57 1.41 -4.11
N ARG A 379 19.73 0.22 -4.71
CA ARG A 379 20.83 -0.03 -5.66
C ARG A 379 20.57 0.60 -7.04
N ASN A 380 19.30 0.57 -7.48
CA ASN A 380 18.88 1.14 -8.76
C ASN A 380 17.55 1.89 -8.64
N PRO A 381 17.38 3.03 -9.36
CA PRO A 381 16.15 3.82 -9.32
C PRO A 381 14.88 3.03 -9.67
N TYR A 382 14.94 2.15 -10.69
CA TYR A 382 13.77 1.38 -11.12
C TYR A 382 13.26 0.40 -10.07
N ILE A 383 14.13 -0.11 -9.19
CA ILE A 383 13.74 -1.00 -8.08
C ILE A 383 12.90 -0.24 -7.07
N ILE A 384 13.26 1.02 -6.79
CA ILE A 384 12.47 1.89 -5.89
C ILE A 384 11.07 2.12 -6.48
N TYR A 385 10.96 2.46 -7.76
CA TYR A 385 9.66 2.65 -8.40
C TYR A 385 8.84 1.37 -8.48
N SER A 386 9.48 0.23 -8.76
CA SER A 386 8.82 -1.08 -8.73
C SER A 386 8.26 -1.38 -7.34
N PHE A 387 9.05 -1.15 -6.31
CA PHE A 387 8.61 -1.34 -4.92
C PHE A 387 7.44 -0.41 -4.55
N LEU A 388 7.52 0.88 -4.89
CA LEU A 388 6.44 1.85 -4.64
C LEU A 388 5.17 1.48 -5.40
N LEU A 389 5.29 0.97 -6.61
CA LEU A 389 4.18 0.49 -7.42
C LEU A 389 3.51 -0.74 -6.78
N LEU A 390 4.29 -1.79 -6.47
CA LEU A 390 3.78 -3.05 -5.92
C LEU A 390 3.17 -2.87 -4.52
N SER A 391 3.67 -1.91 -3.75
CA SER A 391 3.13 -1.55 -2.44
C SER A 391 1.94 -0.58 -2.48
N GLY A 392 1.57 -0.06 -3.66
CA GLY A 392 0.38 0.76 -3.88
C GLY A 392 0.57 2.27 -3.74
N TYR A 393 1.82 2.73 -3.75
CA TYR A 393 2.13 4.17 -3.72
C TYR A 393 2.24 4.79 -5.11
N LEU A 394 2.31 3.96 -6.14
CA LEU A 394 2.21 4.36 -7.54
C LEU A 394 1.12 3.52 -8.22
N LYS A 395 0.65 4.01 -9.36
CA LYS A 395 -0.22 3.28 -10.29
C LYS A 395 0.41 3.21 -11.66
N ILE A 396 0.00 2.23 -12.45
CA ILE A 396 0.35 2.13 -13.86
C ILE A 396 -0.66 2.96 -14.68
N GLU A 397 -0.14 3.85 -15.52
CA GLU A 397 -0.93 4.56 -16.52
C GLU A 397 -0.89 3.83 -17.87
N LYS A 398 0.31 3.38 -18.28
CA LYS A 398 0.51 2.69 -19.55
C LYS A 398 1.61 1.65 -19.44
N ILE A 399 1.42 0.51 -20.10
CA ILE A 399 2.38 -0.57 -20.19
C ILE A 399 2.96 -0.60 -21.61
N TYR A 400 4.28 -0.74 -21.72
CA TYR A 400 5.02 -0.91 -22.96
C TYR A 400 5.71 -2.28 -22.95
N PRO A 401 5.12 -3.32 -23.56
CA PRO A 401 5.72 -4.65 -23.60
C PRO A 401 7.12 -4.61 -24.24
N GLN A 402 8.08 -5.29 -23.64
CA GLN A 402 9.44 -5.45 -24.18
C GLN A 402 9.71 -6.91 -24.54
N LEU A 403 10.60 -7.11 -25.52
CA LEU A 403 10.93 -8.45 -26.03
C LEU A 403 11.76 -9.29 -25.03
N ASP A 404 12.41 -8.65 -24.06
CA ASP A 404 13.25 -9.27 -23.05
C ASP A 404 12.50 -9.74 -21.79
N GLY A 405 11.17 -9.62 -21.79
CA GLY A 405 10.31 -9.98 -20.65
C GLY A 405 10.22 -8.92 -19.55
N ASN A 406 10.97 -7.83 -19.62
CA ASN A 406 10.81 -6.67 -18.75
C ASN A 406 9.54 -5.89 -19.11
N CYS A 407 8.97 -5.21 -18.15
CA CYS A 407 7.79 -4.37 -18.35
C CYS A 407 8.15 -2.91 -18.14
N MET A 408 8.24 -2.14 -19.24
CA MET A 408 8.39 -0.68 -19.13
C MET A 408 7.01 -0.05 -18.94
N CYS A 409 6.86 0.79 -17.94
CA CYS A 409 5.58 1.39 -17.57
C CYS A 409 5.69 2.90 -17.34
N ASP A 410 4.66 3.63 -17.73
CA ASP A 410 4.40 4.96 -17.21
C ASP A 410 3.72 4.80 -15.86
N VAL A 411 4.30 5.39 -14.81
CA VAL A 411 3.78 5.35 -13.45
C VAL A 411 3.44 6.76 -12.94
N ARG A 412 2.41 6.84 -12.10
CA ARG A 412 1.94 8.08 -11.45
C ARG A 412 1.53 7.82 -10.01
N ILE A 413 1.36 8.88 -9.23
CA ILE A 413 0.65 8.82 -7.95
C ILE A 413 -0.83 8.50 -8.23
N PRO A 414 -1.45 7.52 -7.52
CA PRO A 414 -2.81 7.08 -7.82
C PRO A 414 -3.86 8.16 -7.66
N ASN A 415 -3.86 8.88 -6.55
CA ASN A 415 -4.93 9.76 -6.11
C ASN A 415 -4.46 10.80 -5.08
N LYS A 416 -5.37 11.65 -4.63
CA LYS A 416 -5.09 12.69 -3.62
C LYS A 416 -4.61 12.10 -2.29
N GLU A 417 -5.21 11.02 -1.82
CA GLU A 417 -4.82 10.38 -0.55
C GLU A 417 -3.32 10.06 -0.52
N ILE A 418 -2.83 9.42 -1.59
CA ILE A 418 -1.43 9.02 -1.69
C ILE A 418 -0.50 10.24 -1.87
N SER A 419 -0.95 11.30 -2.55
CA SER A 419 -0.18 12.55 -2.59
C SER A 419 0.09 13.09 -1.18
N TYR A 420 -0.92 13.08 -0.29
CA TYR A 420 -0.75 13.48 1.11
C TYR A 420 0.21 12.56 1.88
N VAL A 421 0.22 11.26 1.58
CA VAL A 421 1.19 10.32 2.20
C VAL A 421 2.62 10.70 1.82
N TYR A 422 2.88 10.97 0.54
CA TYR A 422 4.20 11.40 0.09
C TYR A 422 4.62 12.73 0.72
N GLU A 423 3.73 13.73 0.72
CA GLU A 423 3.99 15.03 1.33
C GLU A 423 4.38 14.87 2.81
N LYS A 424 3.62 14.08 3.57
CA LYS A 424 3.88 13.86 4.99
C LYS A 424 5.17 13.08 5.24
N GLU A 425 5.46 12.03 4.47
CA GLU A 425 6.68 11.25 4.62
C GLU A 425 7.93 12.05 4.23
N ILE A 426 7.84 12.89 3.20
CA ILE A 426 8.90 13.83 2.85
C ILE A 426 9.13 14.83 4.00
N ILE A 427 8.06 15.42 4.53
CA ILE A 427 8.13 16.36 5.64
C ILE A 427 8.75 15.72 6.89
N ASN A 428 8.29 14.53 7.28
CA ASN A 428 8.80 13.81 8.45
C ASN A 428 10.30 13.49 8.34
N ARG A 429 10.81 13.32 7.11
CA ARG A 429 12.21 13.01 6.85
C ARG A 429 13.10 14.21 6.73
N MET A 430 12.54 15.32 6.29
CA MET A 430 13.25 16.58 6.17
C MET A 430 13.59 17.24 7.52
N GLY A 431 13.32 16.55 8.64
CA GLY A 431 13.69 16.98 9.97
C GLY A 431 12.52 17.17 10.93
N ARG A 432 12.81 17.12 12.20
CA ARG A 432 11.84 17.19 13.30
C ARG A 432 10.74 18.20 13.04
N ASN A 433 9.51 17.82 13.29
CA ASN A 433 8.31 18.66 13.12
C ASN A 433 8.49 20.13 13.61
N ASP A 434 9.26 20.32 14.67
CA ASP A 434 9.51 21.64 15.27
C ASP A 434 10.32 22.55 14.36
N THR A 435 11.38 22.05 13.70
CA THR A 435 12.21 22.84 12.78
C THR A 435 11.44 23.19 11.50
N ALA A 436 10.68 22.25 10.97
CA ALA A 436 9.86 22.49 9.77
C ALA A 436 8.71 23.49 10.04
N ILE A 437 8.06 23.40 11.22
CA ILE A 437 7.07 24.39 11.67
C ILE A 437 7.72 25.77 11.83
N SER A 438 8.91 25.83 12.44
CA SER A 438 9.65 27.08 12.62
C SER A 438 10.07 27.72 11.29
N ILE A 439 10.47 26.91 10.30
CA ILE A 439 10.78 27.38 8.93
C ILE A 439 9.50 27.93 8.26
N LYS A 440 8.37 27.22 8.39
CA LYS A 440 7.08 27.73 7.91
C LYS A 440 6.78 29.11 8.51
N GLU A 441 6.88 29.26 9.82
CA GLU A 441 6.67 30.52 10.50
C GLU A 441 7.66 31.59 10.01
N ALA A 442 8.93 31.23 9.78
CA ALA A 442 9.95 32.12 9.27
C ALA A 442 9.70 32.56 7.82
N ILE A 443 9.07 31.74 6.99
CA ILE A 443 8.64 32.14 5.64
C ILE A 443 7.63 33.28 5.72
N PHE A 444 6.71 33.24 6.70
CA PHE A 444 5.70 34.30 6.90
C PHE A 444 6.21 35.50 7.70
N SER A 445 7.27 35.33 8.49
CA SER A 445 7.84 36.41 9.25
C SER A 445 8.67 37.32 8.34
N SER A 446 8.80 38.58 8.72
CA SER A 446 9.68 39.54 8.02
C SER A 446 11.17 39.39 8.38
N ASP A 447 11.55 38.31 9.05
CA ASP A 447 12.90 38.08 9.58
C ASP A 447 13.69 37.13 8.66
N GLU A 448 14.51 37.72 7.78
CA GLU A 448 15.40 37.00 6.86
C GLU A 448 16.43 36.14 7.59
N LYS A 449 17.03 36.70 8.68
CA LYS A 449 18.04 36.00 9.45
C LYS A 449 17.48 34.77 10.19
N LYS A 450 16.22 34.85 10.62
CA LYS A 450 15.54 33.73 11.24
C LYS A 450 15.35 32.59 10.20
N LEU A 451 14.90 32.92 9.00
CA LEU A 451 14.75 31.90 7.93
C LEU A 451 16.12 31.32 7.55
N GLN A 452 17.15 32.14 7.40
CA GLN A 452 18.51 31.72 7.09
C GLN A 452 19.05 30.76 8.16
N SER A 453 19.00 31.14 9.44
CA SER A 453 19.52 30.32 10.54
C SER A 453 18.78 28.99 10.68
N LEU A 454 17.47 28.99 10.44
CA LEU A 454 16.66 27.75 10.47
C LEU A 454 16.97 26.83 9.30
N LEU A 455 17.19 27.35 8.10
CA LEU A 455 17.63 26.58 6.94
C LEU A 455 19.02 25.96 7.18
N GLU A 456 19.97 26.73 7.74
CA GLU A 456 21.30 26.25 8.07
C GLU A 456 21.26 25.17 9.15
N SER A 457 20.49 25.36 10.24
CA SER A 457 20.29 24.36 11.29
C SER A 457 19.67 23.08 10.72
N PHE A 458 18.66 23.23 9.89
CA PHE A 458 18.02 22.12 9.20
C PHE A 458 19.01 21.33 8.34
N MET A 459 19.84 22.01 7.55
CA MET A 459 20.88 21.40 6.74
C MET A 459 21.97 20.74 7.59
N LEU A 460 22.31 21.29 8.74
CA LEU A 460 23.28 20.72 9.68
C LEU A 460 22.78 19.42 10.29
N GLU A 461 21.51 19.34 10.63
CA GLU A 461 20.89 18.17 11.28
C GLU A 461 20.50 17.07 10.29
N SER A 462 20.08 17.47 9.08
CA SER A 462 19.45 16.54 8.12
C SER A 462 20.40 15.99 7.07
N ILE A 463 21.55 16.64 6.83
CA ILE A 463 22.48 16.29 5.78
C ILE A 463 23.73 15.66 6.37
N SER A 464 23.83 14.30 6.32
CA SER A 464 25.08 13.62 6.59
C SER A 464 25.94 13.64 5.33
N SER A 465 27.16 14.17 5.42
CA SER A 465 28.27 14.24 4.43
C SER A 465 27.92 13.95 2.92
N PHE A 466 27.93 14.87 2.23
CA PHE A 466 28.15 15.71 1.34
C PHE A 466 28.59 15.71 -0.01
N ASP A 467 28.77 14.65 -0.85
CA ASP A 467 29.37 14.74 -2.19
C ASP A 467 28.40 15.02 -3.34
N GLY A 468 27.14 15.29 -3.05
CA GLY A 468 26.10 15.41 -4.08
C GLY A 468 25.18 16.64 -4.04
N ALA A 469 25.36 17.58 -3.12
CA ALA A 469 24.51 18.76 -3.06
C ALA A 469 24.67 19.63 -4.33
N ASN A 470 23.58 19.84 -5.03
CA ASN A 470 23.48 20.69 -6.22
C ASN A 470 22.19 21.50 -6.16
N GLU A 471 21.96 22.36 -7.16
CA GLU A 471 20.77 23.24 -7.21
C GLU A 471 19.46 22.44 -7.10
N GLY A 472 19.35 21.30 -7.75
CA GLY A 472 18.16 20.44 -7.68
C GLY A 472 17.90 19.84 -6.29
N PHE A 473 18.95 19.60 -5.48
CA PHE A 473 18.80 19.16 -4.10
C PHE A 473 18.15 20.23 -3.23
N TYR A 474 18.66 21.49 -3.30
CA TYR A 474 18.11 22.60 -2.51
C TYR A 474 16.72 22.97 -2.97
N HIS A 475 16.46 22.91 -4.27
CA HIS A 475 15.12 23.10 -4.82
C HIS A 475 14.13 22.05 -4.29
N GLY A 476 14.47 20.76 -4.32
CA GLY A 476 13.63 19.68 -3.77
C GLY A 476 13.41 19.82 -2.26
N MET A 477 14.44 20.22 -1.51
CA MET A 477 14.35 20.52 -0.08
C MET A 477 13.35 21.64 0.19
N MET A 478 13.49 22.76 -0.50
CA MET A 478 12.61 23.93 -0.33
C MET A 478 11.18 23.63 -0.77
N LEU A 479 11.00 22.86 -1.84
CA LEU A 479 9.68 22.42 -2.29
C LEU A 479 8.98 21.56 -1.22
N GLY A 480 9.71 20.63 -0.60
CA GLY A 480 9.19 19.82 0.50
C GLY A 480 8.79 20.67 1.71
N LEU A 481 9.60 21.67 2.08
CA LEU A 481 9.26 22.61 3.15
C LEU A 481 8.02 23.45 2.80
N CYS A 482 7.89 23.89 1.55
CA CYS A 482 6.72 24.60 1.06
C CYS A 482 5.47 23.70 1.00
N ALA A 483 5.61 22.39 0.81
CA ALA A 483 4.47 21.45 0.76
C ALA A 483 3.62 21.49 2.04
N MET A 484 4.20 21.86 3.19
CA MET A 484 3.46 22.10 4.45
C MET A 484 2.41 23.22 4.34
N LEU A 485 2.54 24.07 3.35
CA LEU A 485 1.64 25.21 3.10
C LEU A 485 0.46 24.84 2.19
N ASN A 486 0.39 23.60 1.69
CA ASN A 486 -0.60 23.15 0.70
C ASN A 486 -2.05 23.31 1.18
N GLY A 487 -2.28 23.29 2.51
CA GLY A 487 -3.58 23.62 3.10
C GLY A 487 -4.04 25.06 2.84
N PHE A 488 -3.12 26.00 2.68
CA PHE A 488 -3.37 27.44 2.59
C PHE A 488 -2.95 28.06 1.25
N TYR A 489 -2.05 27.38 0.51
CA TYR A 489 -1.46 27.85 -0.73
C TYR A 489 -1.55 26.80 -1.83
N HIS A 490 -1.68 27.25 -3.08
CA HIS A 490 -1.36 26.44 -4.25
C HIS A 490 0.14 26.59 -4.52
N ILE A 491 0.85 25.47 -4.56
CA ILE A 491 2.30 25.41 -4.75
C ILE A 491 2.57 25.07 -6.20
N LYS A 492 3.37 25.90 -6.86
CA LYS A 492 3.83 25.66 -8.23
C LYS A 492 5.34 25.67 -8.25
N SER A 493 5.93 24.75 -8.97
CA SER A 493 7.37 24.60 -9.09
C SER A 493 7.76 24.44 -10.54
N ASN A 494 8.90 25.02 -10.92
CA ASN A 494 9.50 24.91 -12.25
C ASN A 494 8.55 25.21 -13.42
N ARG A 495 7.68 26.21 -13.29
CA ARG A 495 6.75 26.65 -14.35
C ARG A 495 7.13 27.99 -14.94
N GLU A 496 6.71 28.19 -16.19
CA GLU A 496 6.89 29.48 -16.88
C GLU A 496 5.94 30.53 -16.30
N SER A 497 6.49 31.71 -15.99
CA SER A 497 5.77 32.96 -15.66
C SER A 497 6.58 34.14 -16.11
N GLY A 498 5.93 35.15 -16.69
CA GLY A 498 6.62 36.30 -17.24
C GLY A 498 7.54 35.92 -18.40
N LEU A 499 8.83 36.20 -18.29
CA LEU A 499 9.84 35.99 -19.33
C LEU A 499 10.73 34.74 -19.10
N GLY A 500 10.42 33.92 -18.06
CA GLY A 500 11.25 32.76 -17.73
C GLY A 500 10.54 31.78 -16.85
N ARG A 501 11.32 30.92 -16.17
CA ARG A 501 10.83 29.84 -15.31
C ARG A 501 11.29 30.12 -13.88
N PHE A 502 10.31 30.20 -12.95
CA PHE A 502 10.59 30.35 -11.52
C PHE A 502 10.83 29.00 -10.85
N ASP A 503 11.55 28.99 -9.73
CA ASP A 503 11.77 27.78 -8.94
C ASP A 503 10.52 27.36 -8.15
N ILE A 504 10.02 28.22 -7.24
CA ILE A 504 8.79 27.95 -6.47
C ILE A 504 7.92 29.20 -6.41
N LEU A 505 6.63 29.03 -6.64
CA LEU A 505 5.61 30.06 -6.49
C LEU A 505 4.49 29.53 -5.58
N LEU A 506 4.16 30.31 -4.55
CA LEU A 506 3.04 30.04 -3.65
C LEU A 506 1.94 31.07 -3.90
N SER A 507 0.79 30.62 -4.38
CA SER A 507 -0.39 31.48 -4.51
C SER A 507 -1.41 31.11 -3.43
N PRO A 508 -1.84 32.08 -2.60
CA PRO A 508 -2.75 31.80 -1.50
C PRO A 508 -4.14 31.37 -2.00
N LYS A 509 -4.80 30.49 -1.25
CA LYS A 509 -6.19 30.12 -1.49
C LYS A 509 -7.16 31.22 -1.03
N GLU A 510 -6.76 32.00 -0.05
CA GLU A 510 -7.47 33.18 0.49
C GLU A 510 -6.75 34.45 0.05
N LYS A 511 -7.49 35.41 -0.50
CA LYS A 511 -6.92 36.62 -1.14
C LYS A 511 -6.29 37.64 -0.19
N ASP A 512 -6.49 37.50 1.10
CA ASP A 512 -5.95 38.34 2.16
C ASP A 512 -4.52 37.98 2.59
N LYS A 513 -4.01 36.85 2.10
CA LYS A 513 -2.64 36.40 2.38
C LYS A 513 -1.68 36.77 1.26
N PRO A 514 -0.39 37.01 1.55
CA PRO A 514 0.59 37.33 0.53
C PRO A 514 0.90 36.14 -0.37
N GLY A 515 1.23 36.41 -1.64
CA GLY A 515 1.86 35.43 -2.53
C GLY A 515 3.38 35.42 -2.32
N PHE A 516 4.03 34.26 -2.58
CA PHE A 516 5.49 34.15 -2.47
C PHE A 516 6.10 33.62 -3.76
N ILE A 517 7.29 34.14 -4.09
CA ILE A 517 8.11 33.66 -5.20
C ILE A 517 9.52 33.40 -4.67
N PHE A 518 10.01 32.20 -4.92
CA PHE A 518 11.37 31.80 -4.54
C PHE A 518 12.20 31.53 -5.79
N GLU A 519 13.44 31.97 -5.75
CA GLU A 519 14.48 31.64 -6.72
C GLU A 519 15.73 31.20 -5.98
N PHE A 520 16.38 30.15 -6.44
CA PHE A 520 17.52 29.54 -5.78
C PHE A 520 18.78 29.66 -6.63
N LYS A 521 19.91 29.84 -5.97
CA LYS A 521 21.22 29.72 -6.58
C LYS A 521 22.11 28.84 -5.73
N TYR A 522 23.03 28.17 -6.39
CA TYR A 522 23.95 27.25 -5.74
C TYR A 522 25.37 27.45 -6.23
N THR A 523 26.35 27.37 -5.32
CA THR A 523 27.75 27.36 -5.66
C THR A 523 28.54 26.33 -4.85
N LYS A 524 29.61 25.79 -5.47
CA LYS A 524 30.66 25.03 -4.78
C LYS A 524 31.90 25.86 -4.46
N ASP A 525 32.02 27.04 -5.06
CA ASP A 525 33.18 27.90 -4.89
C ASP A 525 33.10 28.59 -3.52
N GLU A 526 34.04 28.25 -2.65
CA GLU A 526 34.17 28.87 -1.31
C GLU A 526 34.45 30.37 -1.36
N LYS A 527 34.96 30.88 -2.47
CA LYS A 527 35.30 32.30 -2.65
C LYS A 527 34.12 33.14 -3.15
N GLU A 528 33.06 32.49 -3.65
CA GLU A 528 31.89 33.21 -4.14
C GLU A 528 31.08 33.79 -2.98
N ASP A 529 30.72 35.06 -3.07
CA ASP A 529 29.93 35.77 -2.05
C ASP A 529 28.45 35.32 -2.15
N LEU A 530 27.97 34.55 -1.13
CA LEU A 530 26.60 34.05 -1.08
C LEU A 530 25.57 35.20 -1.10
N LYS A 531 25.85 36.33 -0.49
CA LYS A 531 24.96 37.50 -0.49
C LYS A 531 24.76 38.05 -1.90
N LYS A 532 25.85 38.16 -2.66
CA LYS A 532 25.76 38.57 -4.07
C LYS A 532 24.99 37.54 -4.92
N LEU A 533 25.15 36.25 -4.61
CA LEU A 533 24.48 35.21 -5.32
C LEU A 533 22.96 35.19 -5.00
N ALA A 534 22.57 35.40 -3.75
CA ALA A 534 21.17 35.56 -3.35
C ALA A 534 20.53 36.81 -3.96
N THR A 535 21.32 37.92 -4.05
CA THR A 535 20.87 39.13 -4.75
C THR A 535 20.58 38.85 -6.23
N LYS A 536 21.46 38.10 -6.93
CA LYS A 536 21.22 37.70 -8.32
C LYS A 536 19.95 36.84 -8.47
N ALA A 537 19.65 35.96 -7.49
CA ALA A 537 18.39 35.20 -7.49
C ALA A 537 17.18 36.14 -7.41
N LEU A 538 17.23 37.14 -6.54
CA LEU A 538 16.17 38.13 -6.41
C LEU A 538 16.03 39.02 -7.66
N GLU A 539 17.15 39.47 -8.22
CA GLU A 539 17.18 40.24 -9.49
C GLU A 539 16.55 39.44 -10.63
N GLN A 540 16.80 38.11 -10.72
CA GLN A 540 16.21 37.25 -11.71
C GLN A 540 14.67 37.19 -11.61
N ILE A 541 14.09 37.16 -10.39
CA ILE A 541 12.63 37.23 -10.19
C ILE A 541 12.07 38.51 -10.83
N ASN A 542 12.76 39.64 -10.61
CA ASN A 542 12.34 40.97 -11.07
C ASN A 542 12.50 41.12 -12.58
N GLU A 543 13.67 40.79 -13.13
CA GLU A 543 13.97 40.89 -14.56
C GLU A 543 13.03 40.01 -15.41
N ASN A 544 12.75 38.79 -14.96
CA ASN A 544 11.87 37.86 -15.65
C ASN A 544 10.38 38.03 -15.32
N LYS A 545 10.03 38.97 -14.43
CA LYS A 545 8.65 39.31 -14.06
C LYS A 545 7.85 38.07 -13.62
N TYR A 546 8.43 37.27 -12.75
CA TYR A 546 7.77 36.06 -12.27
C TYR A 546 6.48 36.32 -11.47
N ASP A 547 6.29 37.54 -10.98
CA ASP A 547 5.09 38.01 -10.30
C ASP A 547 3.86 38.25 -11.20
N THR A 548 4.03 38.16 -12.54
CA THR A 548 2.97 38.42 -13.51
C THR A 548 1.73 37.56 -13.24
N GLU A 549 1.89 36.27 -12.90
CA GLU A 549 0.77 35.41 -12.63
C GLU A 549 0.02 35.78 -11.34
N LEU A 550 0.73 36.08 -10.25
CA LEU A 550 0.14 36.54 -8.98
C LEU A 550 -0.57 37.88 -9.12
N LYS A 551 0.01 38.81 -9.88
CA LYS A 551 -0.61 40.10 -10.19
C LYS A 551 -1.88 39.95 -11.02
N ALA A 552 -1.89 39.04 -12.00
CA ALA A 552 -3.08 38.72 -12.81
C ALA A 552 -4.23 38.14 -11.98
N TRP A 553 -3.91 37.45 -10.88
CA TRP A 553 -4.91 36.97 -9.92
C TRP A 553 -5.39 38.03 -8.93
N GLY A 554 -4.87 39.25 -9.01
CA GLY A 554 -5.27 40.38 -8.18
C GLY A 554 -4.64 40.37 -6.79
N MET A 555 -3.47 39.75 -6.63
CA MET A 555 -2.71 39.80 -5.38
C MET A 555 -2.19 41.23 -5.14
N SER A 556 -2.45 41.76 -3.93
CA SER A 556 -2.01 43.07 -3.49
C SER A 556 -0.69 43.04 -2.71
N SER A 557 -0.24 41.87 -2.29
CA SER A 557 1.01 41.68 -1.55
C SER A 557 1.75 40.46 -2.10
N ILE A 558 2.97 40.66 -2.58
CA ILE A 558 3.84 39.64 -3.12
C ILE A 558 5.20 39.76 -2.44
N ILE A 559 5.68 38.65 -1.89
CA ILE A 559 6.99 38.55 -1.25
C ILE A 559 7.92 37.76 -2.16
N LYS A 560 9.00 38.38 -2.59
CA LYS A 560 10.03 37.78 -3.44
C LYS A 560 11.22 37.39 -2.57
N ILE A 561 11.72 36.15 -2.72
CA ILE A 561 12.76 35.58 -1.88
C ILE A 561 13.84 34.96 -2.75
N GLY A 562 15.03 35.54 -2.73
CA GLY A 562 16.25 35.00 -3.33
C GLY A 562 17.05 34.23 -2.27
N ILE A 563 17.41 32.98 -2.55
CA ILE A 563 18.20 32.16 -1.63
C ILE A 563 19.43 31.62 -2.36
N ALA A 564 20.61 31.78 -1.76
CA ALA A 564 21.83 31.15 -2.24
C ALA A 564 22.32 30.08 -1.25
N PHE A 565 22.75 28.94 -1.79
CA PHE A 565 23.23 27.79 -1.00
C PHE A 565 24.67 27.43 -1.33
N ARG A 566 25.44 27.02 -0.30
CA ARG A 566 26.76 26.44 -0.42
C ARG A 566 26.97 25.43 0.70
N GLY A 567 26.91 24.13 0.37
CA GLY A 567 27.00 23.07 1.39
C GLY A 567 25.90 23.19 2.44
N LYS A 568 26.27 23.48 3.70
CA LYS A 568 25.34 23.70 4.82
C LYS A 568 25.04 25.16 5.12
N SER A 569 25.56 26.08 4.31
CA SER A 569 25.35 27.52 4.47
C SER A 569 24.30 28.03 3.51
N ALA A 570 23.48 28.94 3.96
CA ALA A 570 22.48 29.63 3.16
C ALA A 570 22.58 31.15 3.34
N GLU A 571 22.18 31.93 2.34
CA GLU A 571 21.95 33.38 2.45
C GLU A 571 20.57 33.66 1.86
N VAL A 572 19.77 34.45 2.59
CA VAL A 572 18.38 34.75 2.24
C VAL A 572 18.23 36.25 2.07
N ILE A 573 17.64 36.70 0.97
CA ILE A 573 17.29 38.12 0.71
C ILE A 573 15.81 38.16 0.31
N ARG A 574 15.08 39.16 0.80
CA ARG A 574 13.67 39.41 0.52
C ARG A 574 13.39 40.78 -0.05
N GLU A 575 12.34 40.84 -0.84
CA GLU A 575 11.75 42.09 -1.34
C GLU A 575 10.23 41.99 -1.21
N TYR A 576 9.61 43.10 -0.83
CA TYR A 576 8.16 43.23 -0.67
C TYR A 576 7.64 44.15 -1.76
N ASP A 577 6.68 43.69 -2.58
CA ASP A 577 5.96 44.49 -3.56
C ASP A 577 4.72 45.15 -2.95
#